data_cc6ab173e8dcf50c061b3d129c59c806
#
_entry.id   cc6ab173e8dcf50c061b3d129c59c806
#
_cell.length_a   1.000
_cell.length_b   1.000
_cell.length_c   1.000
_cell.angle_alpha   90.00
_cell.angle_beta   90.00
_cell.angle_gamma   90.00
#
_symmetry.space_group_name_H-M   'P 1'
#
loop_
_entity.id
_entity.type
_entity.pdbx_description
1 polymer ?
#
loop_
_entity_poly.entity_id
_entity_poly.type
_entity_poly.pdbx_seq_one_letter_code
_entity_poly.pdbx_strand_id
1 'polypeptide(L)'
;GDSGIRLSGGDRTTLTKANHRIENNHIAHFGEWSRCYQPGISLAGVGHRIRHNLIHDGPHSAIQLSGNEHLIEYNHLHHICGESGDVGAFYMGRDWTERGNVLRYNFIHDTGGVGMGSMGVYLDDCASGTTIFGNIFSRCTRAVFIGGGRNNRVENNIFVDCAPAVQIDGRGLDPAPVWRQMIDQIMKERLDAIDYLTPPYSTRYPDLKQIAPYYTAEVGIPPEGNLVVRNICYGSQWLEIGWHAEESLIAIQYNMRDEDPLFVDEHAMDYQLRIDSPAYEFGFKRIPVDKIGLYIDEHRTVLEDSDR
;
A
#
# COMPACT_ATOMS: atom_id res chain seq x y z
N GLY A 1 4.36 -19.18 -16.75
CA GLY A 1 5.34 -18.12 -16.91
C GLY A 1 5.84 -17.56 -15.58
N ASP A 2 6.61 -16.49 -15.68
CA ASP A 2 7.11 -15.80 -14.49
C ASP A 2 6.18 -14.64 -14.12
N SER A 3 6.58 -13.37 -14.30
CA SER A 3 5.71 -12.23 -14.00
C SER A 3 4.64 -12.01 -15.06
N GLY A 4 3.56 -11.31 -14.67
CA GLY A 4 2.50 -10.94 -15.59
C GLY A 4 2.89 -9.75 -16.49
N ILE A 5 2.61 -8.52 -16.05
CA ILE A 5 2.84 -7.30 -16.84
C ILE A 5 3.97 -6.47 -16.22
N ARG A 6 4.92 -6.03 -17.04
CA ARG A 6 5.94 -5.04 -16.65
C ARG A 6 5.73 -3.73 -17.38
N LEU A 7 5.73 -2.63 -16.64
CA LEU A 7 5.47 -1.30 -17.15
C LEU A 7 6.46 -0.30 -16.59
N SER A 8 7.08 0.50 -17.46
CA SER A 8 7.95 1.58 -17.04
C SER A 8 7.80 2.78 -17.97
N GLY A 9 8.14 3.98 -17.47
CA GLY A 9 8.11 5.21 -18.27
C GLY A 9 7.93 6.46 -17.42
N GLY A 10 8.09 7.60 -18.07
CA GLY A 10 8.14 8.89 -17.41
C GLY A 10 9.55 9.22 -16.94
N ASP A 11 9.74 10.41 -16.43
CA ASP A 11 11.03 10.90 -15.94
C ASP A 11 10.89 11.32 -14.47
N ARG A 12 11.58 10.63 -13.58
CA ARG A 12 11.55 10.91 -12.15
C ARG A 12 12.23 12.23 -11.80
N THR A 13 13.22 12.67 -12.55
CA THR A 13 13.93 13.92 -12.24
C THR A 13 13.04 15.14 -12.43
N THR A 14 12.16 15.09 -13.41
CA THR A 14 11.20 16.16 -13.75
C THR A 14 9.77 15.88 -13.29
N LEU A 15 9.50 14.71 -12.72
CA LEU A 15 8.17 14.17 -12.42
C LEU A 15 7.24 14.16 -13.66
N THR A 16 7.81 13.98 -14.85
CA THR A 16 7.04 13.90 -16.10
C THR A 16 6.35 12.54 -16.21
N LYS A 17 5.02 12.56 -16.29
CA LYS A 17 4.20 11.35 -16.29
C LYS A 17 4.22 10.65 -17.64
N ALA A 18 4.35 9.33 -17.64
CA ALA A 18 4.14 8.50 -18.83
C ALA A 18 2.65 8.25 -19.13
N ASN A 19 1.79 8.27 -18.10
CA ASN A 19 0.34 8.05 -18.20
C ASN A 19 -0.08 6.71 -18.83
N HIS A 20 0.77 5.69 -18.77
CA HIS A 20 0.37 4.34 -19.19
C HIS A 20 -0.72 3.77 -18.29
N ARG A 21 -1.53 2.86 -18.84
CA ARG A 21 -2.66 2.23 -18.15
C ARG A 21 -2.60 0.71 -18.28
N ILE A 22 -2.90 0.04 -17.17
CA ILE A 22 -3.22 -1.38 -17.11
C ILE A 22 -4.63 -1.44 -16.52
N GLU A 23 -5.60 -1.85 -17.32
CA GLU A 23 -7.01 -1.72 -16.96
C GLU A 23 -7.82 -2.92 -17.46
N ASN A 24 -8.75 -3.39 -16.60
CA ASN A 24 -9.71 -4.45 -16.88
C ASN A 24 -9.05 -5.79 -17.31
N ASN A 25 -7.92 -6.16 -16.67
CA ASN A 25 -7.24 -7.41 -16.95
C ASN A 25 -7.52 -8.43 -15.84
N HIS A 26 -7.64 -9.68 -16.22
CA HIS A 26 -7.62 -10.83 -15.34
C HIS A 26 -6.21 -11.44 -15.38
N ILE A 27 -5.49 -11.42 -14.23
CA ILE A 27 -4.11 -11.86 -14.10
C ILE A 27 -4.05 -12.89 -12.99
N ALA A 28 -3.83 -14.15 -13.35
CA ALA A 28 -3.78 -15.25 -12.41
C ALA A 28 -2.64 -16.21 -12.73
N HIS A 29 -2.26 -17.06 -11.75
CA HIS A 29 -1.27 -18.11 -11.89
C HIS A 29 0.08 -17.63 -12.44
N PHE A 30 0.49 -16.42 -12.02
CA PHE A 30 1.83 -15.88 -12.33
C PHE A 30 2.89 -16.43 -11.35
N GLY A 31 4.16 -16.30 -11.71
CA GLY A 31 5.26 -16.75 -10.87
C GLY A 31 5.35 -18.28 -10.74
N GLU A 32 4.98 -19.04 -11.77
CA GLU A 32 4.96 -20.52 -11.72
C GLU A 32 6.36 -21.13 -11.66
N TRP A 33 7.34 -20.55 -12.33
CA TRP A 33 8.70 -21.06 -12.36
C TRP A 33 9.58 -20.43 -11.29
N SER A 34 9.56 -19.10 -11.21
CA SER A 34 10.26 -18.34 -10.18
C SER A 34 9.23 -17.85 -9.16
N ARG A 35 9.19 -18.50 -7.98
CA ARG A 35 8.14 -18.27 -6.98
C ARG A 35 8.27 -16.92 -6.25
N CYS A 36 9.42 -16.26 -6.31
CA CYS A 36 9.67 -14.98 -5.64
C CYS A 36 10.05 -13.89 -6.64
N TYR A 37 9.69 -12.65 -6.33
CA TYR A 37 9.99 -11.44 -7.11
C TYR A 37 9.47 -11.46 -8.56
N GLN A 38 8.42 -12.23 -8.82
CA GLN A 38 7.72 -12.28 -10.10
C GLN A 38 6.26 -11.85 -9.88
N PRO A 39 5.98 -10.55 -9.78
CA PRO A 39 4.63 -10.06 -9.46
C PRO A 39 3.67 -10.19 -10.65
N GLY A 40 2.38 -10.12 -10.34
CA GLY A 40 1.35 -9.98 -11.37
C GLY A 40 1.55 -8.71 -12.20
N ILE A 41 1.88 -7.59 -11.55
CA ILE A 41 2.22 -6.32 -12.21
C ILE A 41 3.47 -5.72 -11.56
N SER A 42 4.45 -5.32 -12.39
CA SER A 42 5.64 -4.57 -11.96
C SER A 42 5.64 -3.18 -12.59
N LEU A 43 5.71 -2.14 -11.76
CA LEU A 43 5.69 -0.74 -12.18
C LEU A 43 6.99 -0.02 -11.86
N ALA A 44 7.44 0.86 -12.77
CA ALA A 44 8.53 1.79 -12.51
C ALA A 44 8.33 3.12 -13.25
N GLY A 45 8.80 4.22 -12.66
CA GLY A 45 8.77 5.52 -13.31
C GLY A 45 7.74 6.49 -12.72
N VAL A 46 6.92 7.14 -13.54
CA VAL A 46 6.03 8.21 -13.07
C VAL A 46 4.63 8.15 -13.68
N GLY A 47 3.61 8.22 -12.81
CA GLY A 47 2.25 8.56 -13.20
C GLY A 47 1.48 7.50 -13.98
N HIS A 48 1.73 6.22 -13.71
CA HIS A 48 0.94 5.12 -14.28
C HIS A 48 -0.40 4.95 -13.57
N ARG A 49 -1.38 4.37 -14.28
CA ARG A 49 -2.70 4.04 -13.75
C ARG A 49 -2.98 2.56 -13.87
N ILE A 50 -3.29 1.93 -12.73
CA ILE A 50 -3.61 0.50 -12.64
C ILE A 50 -4.99 0.40 -12.03
N ARG A 51 -5.97 -0.04 -12.81
CA ARG A 51 -7.34 -0.02 -12.32
C ARG A 51 -8.22 -1.15 -12.87
N HIS A 52 -9.21 -1.51 -12.08
CA HIS A 52 -10.19 -2.53 -12.48
C HIS A 52 -9.56 -3.85 -12.92
N ASN A 53 -8.44 -4.24 -12.31
CA ASN A 53 -7.85 -5.55 -12.58
C ASN A 53 -8.27 -6.54 -11.49
N LEU A 54 -8.45 -7.78 -11.88
CA LEU A 54 -8.53 -8.93 -11.00
C LEU A 54 -7.17 -9.63 -11.01
N ILE A 55 -6.52 -9.74 -9.83
CA ILE A 55 -5.20 -10.36 -9.71
C ILE A 55 -5.24 -11.36 -8.57
N HIS A 56 -5.01 -12.63 -8.89
CA HIS A 56 -5.12 -13.69 -7.89
C HIS A 56 -4.24 -14.91 -8.18
N ASP A 57 -4.20 -15.84 -7.21
CA ASP A 57 -3.47 -17.11 -7.27
C ASP A 57 -2.00 -16.91 -7.64
N GLY A 58 -1.34 -16.04 -6.88
CA GLY A 58 0.08 -15.75 -7.03
C GLY A 58 0.89 -16.09 -5.77
N PRO A 59 2.10 -16.67 -5.93
CA PRO A 59 2.93 -17.10 -4.80
C PRO A 59 3.57 -15.93 -4.03
N HIS A 60 3.68 -14.77 -4.68
CA HIS A 60 4.34 -13.57 -4.20
C HIS A 60 3.44 -12.33 -4.43
N SER A 61 4.02 -11.14 -4.56
CA SER A 61 3.27 -9.88 -4.69
C SER A 61 2.35 -9.83 -5.91
N ALA A 62 1.16 -9.28 -5.75
CA ALA A 62 0.29 -8.92 -6.87
C ALA A 62 0.88 -7.74 -7.65
N ILE A 63 1.26 -6.66 -6.95
CA ILE A 63 1.82 -5.46 -7.56
C ILE A 63 3.06 -5.01 -6.82
N GLN A 64 4.19 -4.94 -7.54
CA GLN A 64 5.42 -4.29 -7.07
C GLN A 64 5.58 -2.96 -7.78
N LEU A 65 5.87 -1.91 -7.04
CA LEU A 65 6.00 -0.58 -7.61
C LEU A 65 7.25 0.15 -7.12
N SER A 66 7.81 0.95 -8.01
CA SER A 66 8.83 1.94 -7.73
C SER A 66 8.55 3.23 -8.52
N GLY A 67 8.93 4.37 -7.96
CA GLY A 67 8.71 5.66 -8.59
C GLY A 67 7.56 6.47 -8.00
N ASN A 68 7.02 7.38 -8.79
CA ASN A 68 6.22 8.48 -8.29
C ASN A 68 4.85 8.58 -8.93
N GLU A 69 3.87 9.05 -8.15
CA GLU A 69 2.56 9.49 -8.64
C GLU A 69 1.75 8.43 -9.40
N HIS A 70 1.95 7.15 -9.06
CA HIS A 70 1.10 6.08 -9.56
C HIS A 70 -0.28 6.13 -8.91
N LEU A 71 -1.31 5.86 -9.68
CA LEU A 71 -2.68 5.73 -9.21
C LEU A 71 -3.14 4.28 -9.40
N ILE A 72 -3.41 3.61 -8.29
CA ILE A 72 -3.81 2.21 -8.26
C ILE A 72 -5.17 2.14 -7.58
N GLU A 73 -6.21 1.85 -8.38
CA GLU A 73 -7.58 1.99 -7.90
C GLU A 73 -8.53 0.93 -8.48
N TYR A 74 -9.54 0.59 -7.70
CA TYR A 74 -10.61 -0.35 -8.10
C TYR A 74 -10.12 -1.74 -8.51
N ASN A 75 -8.96 -2.18 -8.03
CA ASN A 75 -8.48 -3.52 -8.31
C ASN A 75 -9.01 -4.48 -7.24
N HIS A 76 -9.24 -5.74 -7.63
CA HIS A 76 -9.57 -6.84 -6.75
C HIS A 76 -8.37 -7.78 -6.68
N LEU A 77 -7.79 -7.96 -5.49
CA LEU A 77 -6.59 -8.75 -5.25
C LEU A 77 -6.90 -9.81 -4.20
N HIS A 78 -6.70 -11.10 -4.51
CA HIS A 78 -6.94 -12.16 -3.53
C HIS A 78 -6.07 -13.40 -3.76
N HIS A 79 -5.97 -14.26 -2.73
CA HIS A 79 -5.17 -15.48 -2.76
C HIS A 79 -3.74 -15.21 -3.26
N ILE A 80 -3.12 -14.18 -2.68
CA ILE A 80 -1.80 -13.68 -3.04
C ILE A 80 -0.83 -13.95 -1.89
N CYS A 81 0.46 -14.01 -2.20
CA CYS A 81 1.55 -14.22 -1.25
C CYS A 81 1.54 -15.58 -0.55
N GLY A 82 0.83 -16.58 -1.09
CA GLY A 82 0.57 -17.85 -0.40
C GLY A 82 1.81 -18.70 -0.10
N GLU A 83 2.92 -18.49 -0.81
CA GLU A 83 4.12 -19.33 -0.70
C GLU A 83 5.36 -18.56 -0.20
N SER A 84 5.21 -17.28 0.09
CA SER A 84 6.31 -16.40 0.49
C SER A 84 6.03 -15.78 1.86
N GLY A 85 7.09 -15.39 2.56
CA GLY A 85 7.02 -14.51 3.74
C GLY A 85 7.74 -13.21 3.46
N ASP A 86 7.59 -12.21 4.33
CA ASP A 86 8.18 -10.87 4.16
C ASP A 86 7.81 -10.24 2.80
N VAL A 87 6.53 -10.26 2.50
CA VAL A 87 5.98 -9.93 1.19
C VAL A 87 4.63 -9.22 1.34
N GLY A 88 4.31 -8.29 0.43
CA GLY A 88 3.01 -7.64 0.37
C GLY A 88 2.29 -7.89 -0.94
N ALA A 89 0.95 -7.95 -0.92
CA ALA A 89 0.17 -7.92 -2.16
C ALA A 89 0.50 -6.65 -2.95
N PHE A 90 0.62 -5.53 -2.25
CA PHE A 90 1.34 -4.33 -2.68
C PHE A 90 2.69 -4.23 -2.01
N TYR A 91 3.75 -3.97 -2.77
CA TYR A 91 5.10 -3.81 -2.22
C TYR A 91 5.85 -2.64 -2.86
N MET A 92 6.48 -1.81 -2.01
CA MET A 92 7.49 -0.82 -2.40
C MET A 92 8.45 -0.55 -1.23
N GLY A 93 9.67 -0.06 -1.53
CA GLY A 93 10.63 0.25 -0.45
C GLY A 93 11.95 0.85 -0.90
N ARG A 94 12.74 1.31 0.09
CA ARG A 94 14.14 1.74 -0.02
C ARG A 94 14.39 3.03 -0.77
N ASP A 95 13.41 3.93 -0.88
CA ASP A 95 13.64 5.24 -1.52
C ASP A 95 12.74 6.34 -0.93
N TRP A 96 13.35 7.36 -0.33
CA TRP A 96 12.64 8.50 0.25
C TRP A 96 11.91 9.36 -0.79
N THR A 97 12.37 9.32 -2.05
CA THR A 97 11.90 10.18 -3.13
C THR A 97 10.76 9.57 -3.95
N GLU A 98 10.45 8.29 -3.74
CA GLU A 98 9.32 7.59 -4.38
C GLU A 98 8.00 7.93 -3.69
N ARG A 99 7.43 9.07 -4.01
CA ARG A 99 6.29 9.67 -3.32
C ARG A 99 5.11 9.94 -4.24
N GLY A 100 3.99 10.29 -3.64
CA GLY A 100 2.77 10.67 -4.37
C GLY A 100 1.98 9.50 -4.92
N ASN A 101 2.33 8.28 -4.55
CA ASN A 101 1.59 7.08 -4.92
C ASN A 101 0.26 7.02 -4.16
N VAL A 102 -0.82 6.66 -4.86
CA VAL A 102 -2.16 6.56 -4.29
C VAL A 102 -2.74 5.18 -4.57
N LEU A 103 -3.03 4.45 -3.50
CA LEU A 103 -3.74 3.18 -3.50
C LEU A 103 -5.14 3.44 -2.95
N ARG A 104 -6.16 3.37 -3.81
CA ARG A 104 -7.52 3.66 -3.34
C ARG A 104 -8.58 2.76 -3.95
N TYR A 105 -9.61 2.50 -3.15
CA TYR A 105 -10.77 1.73 -3.61
C TYR A 105 -10.41 0.36 -4.18
N ASN A 106 -9.36 -0.27 -3.63
CA ASN A 106 -9.03 -1.65 -3.96
C ASN A 106 -9.65 -2.57 -2.91
N PHE A 107 -9.99 -3.79 -3.31
CA PHE A 107 -10.36 -4.86 -2.41
C PHE A 107 -9.22 -5.88 -2.37
N ILE A 108 -8.67 -6.11 -1.18
CA ILE A 108 -7.52 -6.99 -0.95
C ILE A 108 -7.92 -7.98 0.13
N HIS A 109 -7.93 -9.26 -0.20
CA HIS A 109 -8.31 -10.26 0.78
C HIS A 109 -7.57 -11.58 0.61
N ASP A 110 -7.62 -12.43 1.65
CA ASP A 110 -7.00 -13.75 1.66
C ASP A 110 -5.53 -13.70 1.24
N THR A 111 -4.75 -12.79 1.87
CA THR A 111 -3.31 -12.80 1.71
C THR A 111 -2.74 -13.92 2.56
N GLY A 112 -2.02 -14.85 1.93
CA GLY A 112 -1.42 -16.00 2.61
C GLY A 112 -0.16 -15.63 3.39
N GLY A 113 0.90 -16.39 3.14
CA GLY A 113 2.22 -16.12 3.71
C GLY A 113 2.73 -17.23 4.61
N VAL A 114 4.03 -17.40 4.61
CA VAL A 114 4.78 -18.33 5.44
C VAL A 114 5.79 -17.56 6.31
N GLY A 115 6.27 -18.15 7.38
CA GLY A 115 7.26 -17.51 8.25
C GLY A 115 6.78 -16.19 8.85
N MET A 116 7.33 -15.06 8.43
CA MET A 116 6.92 -13.72 8.86
C MET A 116 5.50 -13.34 8.40
N GLY A 117 4.89 -14.11 7.53
CA GLY A 117 3.57 -13.80 6.95
C GLY A 117 3.63 -12.80 5.81
N SER A 118 2.47 -12.35 5.40
CA SER A 118 2.29 -11.41 4.30
C SER A 118 1.55 -10.15 4.74
N MET A 119 1.56 -9.14 3.89
CA MET A 119 0.87 -7.87 4.08
C MET A 119 -0.07 -7.60 2.90
N GLY A 120 -1.19 -6.94 3.16
CA GLY A 120 -2.02 -6.39 2.08
C GLY A 120 -1.29 -5.25 1.38
N VAL A 121 -0.81 -4.27 2.13
CA VAL A 121 0.09 -3.22 1.65
C VAL A 121 1.35 -3.21 2.50
N TYR A 122 2.50 -3.38 1.87
CA TYR A 122 3.81 -3.32 2.51
C TYR A 122 4.61 -2.12 2.00
N LEU A 123 4.63 -1.08 2.80
CA LEU A 123 5.52 0.07 2.62
C LEU A 123 6.81 -0.24 3.38
N ASP A 124 7.65 -1.07 2.74
CA ASP A 124 8.87 -1.61 3.33
C ASP A 124 10.00 -0.59 3.33
N ASP A 125 11.01 -0.86 4.15
CA ASP A 125 12.29 -0.16 4.17
C ASP A 125 12.15 1.36 3.95
N CYS A 126 11.40 1.98 4.84
CA CYS A 126 11.20 3.43 4.91
C CYS A 126 10.45 4.05 3.70
N ALA A 127 9.68 3.27 2.94
CA ALA A 127 8.82 3.81 1.88
C ALA A 127 7.88 4.90 2.41
N SER A 128 7.84 6.03 1.74
CA SER A 128 7.29 7.27 2.28
C SER A 128 6.35 8.00 1.32
N GLY A 129 5.45 8.83 1.86
CA GLY A 129 4.60 9.72 1.06
C GLY A 129 3.55 9.01 0.21
N THR A 130 3.09 7.84 0.65
CA THR A 130 2.04 7.04 -0.01
C THR A 130 0.69 7.26 0.68
N THR A 131 -0.37 7.36 -0.11
CA THR A 131 -1.74 7.43 0.37
C THR A 131 -2.48 6.11 0.14
N ILE A 132 -3.00 5.52 1.21
CA ILE A 132 -3.82 4.32 1.23
C ILE A 132 -5.22 4.75 1.66
N PHE A 133 -6.14 4.92 0.69
CA PHE A 133 -7.43 5.57 0.93
C PHE A 133 -8.60 4.72 0.43
N GLY A 134 -9.58 4.48 1.30
CA GLY A 134 -10.84 3.86 0.89
C GLY A 134 -10.70 2.43 0.36
N ASN A 135 -9.67 1.71 0.77
CA ASN A 135 -9.52 0.30 0.41
C ASN A 135 -10.26 -0.58 1.42
N ILE A 136 -10.57 -1.79 1.00
CA ILE A 136 -11.13 -2.84 1.83
C ILE A 136 -10.08 -3.94 1.96
N PHE A 137 -9.80 -4.31 3.20
CA PHE A 137 -8.91 -5.42 3.55
C PHE A 137 -9.70 -6.45 4.34
N SER A 138 -9.67 -7.70 3.91
CA SER A 138 -10.34 -8.79 4.63
C SER A 138 -9.43 -10.00 4.71
N ARG A 139 -9.33 -10.59 5.92
CA ARG A 139 -8.52 -11.79 6.15
C ARG A 139 -7.07 -11.66 5.64
N CYS A 140 -6.47 -10.49 5.85
CA CYS A 140 -5.05 -10.26 5.60
C CYS A 140 -4.26 -10.59 6.88
N THR A 141 -3.13 -11.28 6.75
CA THR A 141 -2.24 -11.56 7.90
C THR A 141 -1.80 -10.27 8.58
N ARG A 142 -1.41 -9.27 7.80
CA ARG A 142 -1.28 -7.84 8.17
C ARG A 142 -1.90 -7.02 7.04
N ALA A 143 -2.81 -6.10 7.34
CA ALA A 143 -3.42 -5.37 6.24
C ALA A 143 -2.52 -4.26 5.71
N VAL A 144 -2.01 -3.38 6.55
CA VAL A 144 -1.07 -2.32 6.18
C VAL A 144 0.14 -2.36 7.09
N PHE A 145 1.33 -2.45 6.52
CA PHE A 145 2.58 -2.33 7.27
C PHE A 145 3.43 -1.19 6.73
N ILE A 146 3.77 -0.23 7.61
CA ILE A 146 4.69 0.89 7.36
C ILE A 146 6.00 0.60 8.10
N GLY A 147 6.98 0.09 7.37
CA GLY A 147 8.31 -0.23 7.88
C GLY A 147 9.21 1.01 7.92
N GLY A 148 9.10 1.85 8.95
CA GLY A 148 9.95 3.03 9.17
C GLY A 148 9.68 4.23 8.25
N GLY A 149 8.69 4.15 7.36
CA GLY A 149 8.37 5.20 6.40
C GLY A 149 7.73 6.44 7.03
N ARG A 150 7.79 7.56 6.32
CA ARG A 150 7.33 8.90 6.77
C ARG A 150 6.21 9.43 5.88
N ASN A 151 5.36 10.29 6.43
CA ASN A 151 4.34 11.04 5.68
C ASN A 151 3.39 10.13 4.88
N ASN A 152 3.16 8.89 5.32
CA ASN A 152 2.17 8.01 4.75
C ASN A 152 0.79 8.30 5.34
N ARG A 153 -0.24 8.04 4.57
CA ARG A 153 -1.62 8.28 4.98
C ARG A 153 -2.46 7.02 4.82
N VAL A 154 -2.97 6.50 5.93
CA VAL A 154 -3.91 5.38 5.99
C VAL A 154 -5.26 5.94 6.39
N GLU A 155 -6.14 6.14 5.43
CA GLU A 155 -7.37 6.89 5.66
C GLU A 155 -8.58 6.22 5.01
N ASN A 156 -9.69 6.21 5.76
CA ASN A 156 -10.99 5.81 5.23
C ASN A 156 -11.02 4.35 4.72
N ASN A 157 -10.17 3.47 5.26
CA ASN A 157 -10.15 2.07 4.87
C ASN A 157 -11.05 1.23 5.79
N ILE A 158 -11.48 0.08 5.30
CA ILE A 158 -12.17 -0.96 6.05
C ILE A 158 -11.22 -2.12 6.26
N PHE A 159 -11.07 -2.55 7.50
CA PHE A 159 -10.29 -3.72 7.89
C PHE A 159 -11.20 -4.73 8.58
N VAL A 160 -11.30 -5.93 8.02
CA VAL A 160 -12.11 -7.03 8.54
C VAL A 160 -11.23 -8.26 8.73
N ASP A 161 -11.22 -8.82 9.95
CA ASP A 161 -10.46 -10.05 10.28
C ASP A 161 -8.96 -9.96 9.90
N CYS A 162 -8.34 -8.81 10.14
CA CYS A 162 -6.90 -8.59 9.92
C CYS A 162 -6.14 -8.57 11.24
N ALA A 163 -4.88 -9.05 11.26
CA ALA A 163 -4.12 -9.12 12.51
C ALA A 163 -2.62 -8.80 12.31
N PRO A 164 -2.20 -7.52 12.42
CA PRO A 164 -3.00 -6.33 12.69
C PRO A 164 -3.58 -5.65 11.43
N ALA A 165 -4.55 -4.74 11.64
CA ALA A 165 -5.07 -3.85 10.60
C ALA A 165 -4.00 -2.87 10.11
N VAL A 166 -3.27 -2.25 11.05
CA VAL A 166 -2.12 -1.37 10.75
C VAL A 166 -0.96 -1.72 11.64
N GLN A 167 0.22 -1.86 11.06
CA GLN A 167 1.49 -1.98 11.79
C GLN A 167 2.43 -0.87 11.37
N ILE A 168 3.14 -0.28 12.34
CA ILE A 168 4.15 0.76 12.09
C ILE A 168 5.37 0.45 12.96
N ASP A 169 6.55 0.41 12.34
CA ASP A 169 7.81 0.27 13.07
C ASP A 169 8.73 1.48 12.90
N GLY A 170 9.76 1.53 13.70
CA GLY A 170 10.79 2.57 13.71
C GLY A 170 12.15 2.09 13.23
N ARG A 171 12.22 1.19 12.23
CA ARG A 171 13.50 0.66 11.72
C ARG A 171 14.50 1.75 11.28
N GLY A 172 14.00 2.93 10.93
CA GLY A 172 14.82 4.10 10.65
C GLY A 172 15.62 4.61 11.85
N LEU A 173 15.23 4.24 13.07
CA LEU A 173 15.91 4.56 14.33
C LEU A 173 16.80 3.42 14.83
N ASP A 174 16.71 2.22 14.24
CA ASP A 174 17.43 1.06 14.72
C ASP A 174 18.95 1.22 14.49
N PRO A 175 19.79 1.05 15.54
CA PRO A 175 21.24 1.21 15.44
C PRO A 175 21.95 0.01 14.80
N ALA A 176 21.25 -1.09 14.50
CA ALA A 176 21.88 -2.27 13.95
C ALA A 176 22.53 -1.97 12.58
N PRO A 177 23.72 -2.52 12.30
CA PRO A 177 24.50 -2.19 11.12
C PRO A 177 23.75 -2.35 9.80
N VAL A 178 22.87 -3.35 9.69
CA VAL A 178 22.05 -3.59 8.48
C VAL A 178 21.14 -2.41 8.18
N TRP A 179 20.49 -1.84 9.20
CA TRP A 179 19.60 -0.68 9.04
C TRP A 179 20.38 0.59 8.77
N ARG A 180 21.50 0.79 9.48
CA ARG A 180 22.39 1.93 9.22
C ARG A 180 22.96 1.91 7.82
N GLN A 181 23.44 0.75 7.35
CA GLN A 181 23.91 0.62 5.96
C GLN A 181 22.80 0.95 4.94
N MET A 182 21.61 0.43 5.15
CA MET A 182 20.49 0.70 4.25
C MET A 182 20.15 2.20 4.21
N ILE A 183 20.01 2.83 5.36
CA ILE A 183 19.53 4.21 5.48
C ILE A 183 20.63 5.20 5.13
N ASP A 184 21.80 5.05 5.75
CA ASP A 184 22.86 6.06 5.66
C ASP A 184 23.69 5.95 4.37
N GLN A 185 23.59 4.83 3.66
CA GLN A 185 24.25 4.63 2.36
C GLN A 185 23.24 4.50 1.22
N ILE A 186 22.53 3.37 1.13
CA ILE A 186 21.68 3.07 -0.05
C ILE A 186 20.57 4.12 -0.24
N MET A 187 19.83 4.43 0.80
CA MET A 187 18.73 5.41 0.70
C MET A 187 19.24 6.84 0.59
N LYS A 188 20.40 7.15 1.22
CA LYS A 188 21.05 8.44 1.09
C LYS A 188 21.55 8.69 -0.34
N GLU A 189 22.18 7.70 -0.97
CA GLU A 189 22.59 7.76 -2.37
C GLU A 189 21.40 8.02 -3.31
N ARG A 190 20.28 7.33 -3.09
CA ARG A 190 19.03 7.52 -3.86
C ARG A 190 18.43 8.92 -3.65
N LEU A 191 18.46 9.41 -2.42
CA LEU A 191 18.01 10.76 -2.09
C LEU A 191 18.86 11.81 -2.79
N ASP A 192 20.20 11.66 -2.76
CA ASP A 192 21.13 12.59 -3.37
C ASP A 192 21.12 12.55 -4.90
N ALA A 193 20.68 11.43 -5.50
CA ALA A 193 20.52 11.31 -6.95
C ALA A 193 19.35 12.14 -7.50
N ILE A 194 18.48 12.64 -6.63
CA ILE A 194 17.36 13.51 -6.97
C ILE A 194 17.58 14.88 -6.35
N ASP A 195 17.46 15.95 -7.14
CA ASP A 195 17.49 17.32 -6.61
C ASP A 195 16.17 17.65 -5.90
N TYR A 196 16.00 17.05 -4.71
CA TYR A 196 14.75 17.15 -3.95
C TYR A 196 14.54 18.51 -3.27
N LEU A 197 15.57 19.37 -3.19
CA LEU A 197 15.49 20.69 -2.59
C LEU A 197 15.03 21.78 -3.57
N THR A 198 15.00 21.49 -4.85
CA THR A 198 14.50 22.38 -5.90
C THR A 198 13.25 21.83 -6.60
N PRO A 199 12.48 22.65 -7.34
CA PRO A 199 11.37 22.16 -8.16
C PRO A 199 11.83 21.14 -9.21
N PRO A 200 11.04 20.10 -9.48
CA PRO A 200 9.65 19.93 -9.05
C PRO A 200 9.47 19.32 -7.66
N TYR A 201 10.46 18.64 -7.10
CA TYR A 201 10.32 17.89 -5.84
C TYR A 201 10.00 18.77 -4.64
N SER A 202 10.71 19.89 -4.46
CA SER A 202 10.50 20.81 -3.33
C SER A 202 9.09 21.40 -3.30
N THR A 203 8.48 21.57 -4.48
CA THR A 203 7.11 22.06 -4.61
C THR A 203 6.08 20.93 -4.41
N ARG A 204 6.35 19.75 -4.97
CA ARG A 204 5.43 18.63 -4.98
C ARG A 204 5.42 17.86 -3.66
N TYR A 205 6.57 17.74 -3.03
CA TYR A 205 6.80 16.99 -1.79
C TYR A 205 7.58 17.84 -0.76
N PRO A 206 6.99 18.93 -0.27
CA PRO A 206 7.70 19.89 0.58
C PRO A 206 8.22 19.29 1.90
N ASP A 207 7.60 18.19 2.36
CA ASP A 207 7.99 17.49 3.57
C ASP A 207 9.29 16.69 3.41
N LEU A 208 9.70 16.41 2.18
CA LEU A 208 10.91 15.62 1.92
C LEU A 208 12.18 16.31 2.47
N LYS A 209 12.23 17.64 2.46
CA LYS A 209 13.34 18.41 3.04
C LYS A 209 13.55 18.18 4.53
N GLN A 210 12.51 17.71 5.25
CA GLN A 210 12.58 17.46 6.69
C GLN A 210 13.48 16.25 7.04
N ILE A 211 13.92 15.48 6.05
CA ILE A 211 14.84 14.35 6.26
C ILE A 211 16.29 14.84 6.45
N ALA A 212 16.69 15.93 5.79
CA ALA A 212 18.08 16.41 5.79
C ALA A 212 18.69 16.64 7.19
N PRO A 213 17.97 17.24 8.17
CA PRO A 213 18.49 17.41 9.52
C PRO A 213 18.86 16.10 10.22
N TYR A 214 18.13 15.01 9.99
CA TYR A 214 18.41 13.71 10.60
C TYR A 214 19.72 13.11 10.08
N TYR A 215 19.97 13.22 8.78
CA TYR A 215 21.26 12.81 8.21
C TYR A 215 22.44 13.64 8.74
N THR A 216 22.22 14.94 8.97
CA THR A 216 23.26 15.82 9.54
C THR A 216 23.55 15.50 11.01
N ALA A 217 22.53 15.14 11.77
CA ALA A 217 22.65 14.83 13.20
C ALA A 217 23.08 13.38 13.48
N GLU A 218 22.99 12.48 12.50
CA GLU A 218 23.32 11.06 12.60
C GLU A 218 22.53 10.31 13.70
N VAL A 219 21.30 10.74 13.97
CA VAL A 219 20.45 10.21 15.07
C VAL A 219 19.43 9.16 14.64
N GLY A 220 19.47 8.76 13.37
CA GLY A 220 18.43 7.93 12.77
C GLY A 220 17.23 8.74 12.29
N ILE A 221 16.33 8.10 11.56
CA ILE A 221 15.19 8.78 10.93
C ILE A 221 13.89 8.19 11.45
N PRO A 222 13.13 8.94 12.27
CA PRO A 222 11.88 8.46 12.86
C PRO A 222 10.74 8.39 11.83
N PRO A 223 9.73 7.50 12.04
CA PRO A 223 8.56 7.35 11.17
C PRO A 223 7.52 8.47 11.41
N GLU A 224 7.92 9.71 11.29
CA GLU A 224 7.08 10.89 11.57
C GLU A 224 6.13 11.25 10.42
N GLY A 225 5.07 11.97 10.75
CA GLY A 225 4.13 12.51 9.78
C GLY A 225 3.17 11.48 9.19
N ASN A 226 3.18 10.25 9.72
CA ASN A 226 2.20 9.25 9.35
C ASN A 226 0.83 9.58 9.96
N LEU A 227 -0.24 9.38 9.18
CA LEU A 227 -1.61 9.65 9.58
C LEU A 227 -2.47 8.40 9.42
N VAL A 228 -3.11 7.96 10.51
CA VAL A 228 -4.06 6.84 10.55
C VAL A 228 -5.41 7.38 10.99
N VAL A 229 -6.32 7.63 10.06
CA VAL A 229 -7.52 8.41 10.33
C VAL A 229 -8.75 7.91 9.59
N ARG A 230 -9.91 7.95 10.27
CA ARG A 230 -11.22 7.59 9.71
C ARG A 230 -11.27 6.19 9.10
N ASN A 231 -10.60 5.24 9.71
CA ASN A 231 -10.68 3.85 9.29
C ASN A 231 -11.71 3.10 10.14
N ILE A 232 -12.24 2.02 9.60
CA ILE A 232 -13.07 1.05 10.29
C ILE A 232 -12.25 -0.20 10.54
N CYS A 233 -12.22 -0.67 11.80
CA CYS A 233 -11.56 -1.89 12.20
C CYS A 233 -12.58 -2.82 12.88
N TYR A 234 -12.95 -3.90 12.22
CA TYR A 234 -13.94 -4.85 12.67
C TYR A 234 -13.38 -6.27 12.68
N GLY A 235 -13.55 -7.01 13.77
CA GLY A 235 -12.99 -8.36 13.92
C GLY A 235 -11.46 -8.44 13.85
N SER A 236 -10.76 -7.31 13.83
CA SER A 236 -9.31 -7.20 13.60
C SER A 236 -8.56 -6.75 14.85
N GLN A 237 -7.30 -7.16 15.00
CA GLN A 237 -6.37 -6.45 15.88
C GLN A 237 -6.08 -5.07 15.27
N TRP A 238 -6.38 -3.99 16.02
CA TRP A 238 -6.37 -2.65 15.45
C TRP A 238 -5.00 -2.16 14.98
N LEU A 239 -4.08 -1.97 15.89
CA LEU A 239 -2.84 -1.25 15.63
C LEU A 239 -1.69 -1.88 16.41
N GLU A 240 -0.56 -2.06 15.75
CA GLU A 240 0.70 -2.45 16.37
C GLU A 240 1.76 -1.38 16.05
N ILE A 241 2.28 -0.75 17.11
CA ILE A 241 3.39 0.18 17.03
C ILE A 241 4.54 -0.43 17.80
N GLY A 242 5.68 -0.58 17.16
CA GLY A 242 6.79 -1.25 17.79
C GLY A 242 8.12 -0.95 17.15
N TRP A 243 9.15 -1.68 17.60
CA TRP A 243 10.50 -1.61 17.09
C TRP A 243 11.01 -0.17 16.92
N HIS A 244 11.22 0.52 18.05
CA HIS A 244 11.67 1.91 18.17
C HIS A 244 10.67 2.97 17.70
N ALA A 245 9.50 2.63 17.17
CA ALA A 245 8.45 3.61 16.93
C ALA A 245 7.68 3.92 18.23
N GLU A 246 7.21 5.15 18.36
CA GLU A 246 6.36 5.60 19.45
C GLU A 246 5.05 6.19 18.87
N GLU A 247 3.94 5.97 19.57
CA GLU A 247 2.63 6.48 19.14
C GLU A 247 2.61 7.99 18.99
N SER A 248 3.40 8.70 19.79
CA SER A 248 3.54 10.15 19.73
C SER A 248 4.03 10.71 18.38
N LEU A 249 4.66 9.86 17.57
CA LEU A 249 5.15 10.19 16.21
C LEU A 249 4.07 10.10 15.13
N ILE A 250 2.89 9.57 15.47
CA ILE A 250 1.85 9.16 14.51
C ILE A 250 0.53 9.86 14.88
N ALA A 251 -0.12 10.47 13.90
CA ALA A 251 -1.44 11.04 14.11
C ALA A 251 -2.53 9.96 13.94
N ILE A 252 -3.17 9.55 15.05
CA ILE A 252 -4.21 8.52 15.09
C ILE A 252 -5.51 9.16 15.55
N GLN A 253 -6.51 9.30 14.66
CA GLN A 253 -7.72 10.06 14.96
C GLN A 253 -8.95 9.48 14.25
N TYR A 254 -10.12 9.59 14.89
CA TYR A 254 -11.44 9.33 14.29
C TYR A 254 -11.57 7.92 13.67
N ASN A 255 -10.88 6.91 14.21
CA ASN A 255 -11.03 5.54 13.75
C ASN A 255 -12.14 4.85 14.54
N MET A 256 -13.02 4.17 13.82
CA MET A 256 -14.06 3.34 14.41
C MET A 256 -13.49 1.97 14.78
N ARG A 257 -13.68 1.56 16.02
CA ARG A 257 -13.19 0.27 16.55
C ARG A 257 -14.23 -0.30 17.50
N ASP A 258 -14.29 -1.60 17.57
CA ASP A 258 -15.09 -2.32 18.57
C ASP A 258 -16.61 -2.03 18.48
N GLU A 259 -17.08 -1.47 17.39
CA GLU A 259 -18.49 -1.19 17.09
C GLU A 259 -18.87 -1.89 15.78
N ASP A 260 -20.13 -2.31 15.67
CA ASP A 260 -20.68 -2.88 14.44
C ASP A 260 -20.81 -1.77 13.37
N PRO A 261 -20.08 -1.87 12.25
CA PRO A 261 -20.15 -0.88 11.20
C PRO A 261 -21.42 -0.98 10.34
N LEU A 262 -22.27 -1.96 10.58
CA LEU A 262 -23.51 -2.25 9.84
C LEU A 262 -23.24 -2.48 8.34
N PHE A 263 -22.47 -3.50 8.03
CA PHE A 263 -22.29 -3.96 6.65
C PHE A 263 -23.59 -4.47 6.05
N VAL A 264 -23.72 -4.40 4.72
CA VAL A 264 -24.89 -4.91 4.00
C VAL A 264 -24.99 -6.43 4.12
N ASP A 265 -23.89 -7.14 3.83
CA ASP A 265 -23.78 -8.59 4.02
C ASP A 265 -22.32 -9.02 4.23
N GLU A 266 -21.91 -9.11 5.48
CA GLU A 266 -20.55 -9.51 5.85
C GLU A 266 -20.20 -10.94 5.36
N HIS A 267 -21.17 -11.86 5.41
CA HIS A 267 -20.94 -13.25 5.01
C HIS A 267 -20.70 -13.40 3.50
N ALA A 268 -21.30 -12.52 2.71
CA ALA A 268 -21.06 -12.44 1.28
C ALA A 268 -19.87 -11.50 0.94
N MET A 269 -19.14 -11.00 1.94
CA MET A 269 -18.09 -9.99 1.79
C MET A 269 -18.58 -8.68 1.13
N ASP A 270 -19.88 -8.39 1.22
CA ASP A 270 -20.42 -7.09 0.85
C ASP A 270 -20.22 -6.10 2.00
N TYR A 271 -19.05 -5.49 2.02
CA TYR A 271 -18.67 -4.51 3.03
C TYR A 271 -19.19 -3.10 2.73
N GLN A 272 -20.19 -2.95 1.90
CA GLN A 272 -20.92 -1.70 1.80
C GLN A 272 -21.56 -1.37 3.15
N LEU A 273 -21.48 -0.10 3.55
CA LEU A 273 -22.11 0.36 4.78
C LEU A 273 -23.59 0.70 4.51
N ARG A 274 -24.45 0.26 5.42
CA ARG A 274 -25.85 0.71 5.46
C ARG A 274 -25.91 2.21 5.71
N ILE A 275 -27.01 2.85 5.32
CA ILE A 275 -27.18 4.31 5.41
C ILE A 275 -27.14 4.84 6.86
N ASP A 276 -27.49 3.98 7.81
CA ASP A 276 -27.52 4.25 9.24
C ASP A 276 -26.23 3.84 9.98
N SER A 277 -25.16 3.51 9.25
CA SER A 277 -23.88 3.12 9.84
C SER A 277 -23.30 4.23 10.74
N PRO A 278 -22.87 3.89 11.98
CA PRO A 278 -22.21 4.83 12.87
C PRO A 278 -20.87 5.35 12.35
N ALA A 279 -20.25 4.64 11.40
CA ALA A 279 -18.98 5.04 10.79
C ALA A 279 -19.04 6.46 10.16
N TYR A 280 -20.21 6.89 9.70
CA TYR A 280 -20.39 8.23 9.12
C TYR A 280 -20.23 9.35 10.15
N GLU A 281 -20.49 9.08 11.43
CA GLU A 281 -20.27 10.04 12.52
C GLU A 281 -18.79 10.30 12.77
N PHE A 282 -17.91 9.32 12.47
CA PHE A 282 -16.46 9.47 12.48
C PHE A 282 -15.92 10.17 11.23
N GLY A 283 -16.80 10.58 10.30
CA GLY A 283 -16.43 11.22 9.04
C GLY A 283 -15.97 10.26 7.96
N PHE A 284 -16.29 8.96 8.08
CA PHE A 284 -16.04 7.96 7.05
C PHE A 284 -16.79 8.30 5.76
N LYS A 285 -16.15 8.13 4.62
CA LYS A 285 -16.72 8.37 3.29
C LYS A 285 -17.07 7.04 2.63
N ARG A 286 -18.23 6.96 2.01
CA ARG A 286 -18.67 5.75 1.31
C ARG A 286 -17.64 5.30 0.27
N ILE A 287 -17.30 4.03 0.32
CA ILE A 287 -16.45 3.37 -0.68
C ILE A 287 -17.36 2.89 -1.82
N PRO A 288 -17.03 3.15 -3.08
CA PRO A 288 -17.80 2.66 -4.24
C PRO A 288 -17.47 1.19 -4.53
N VAL A 289 -17.93 0.30 -3.67
CA VAL A 289 -17.63 -1.16 -3.71
C VAL A 289 -18.07 -1.78 -5.02
N ASP A 290 -19.21 -1.35 -5.54
CA ASP A 290 -19.79 -1.77 -6.82
C ASP A 290 -18.93 -1.53 -8.05
N LYS A 291 -17.87 -0.73 -7.91
CA LYS A 291 -16.92 -0.41 -8.98
C LYS A 291 -15.60 -1.16 -8.89
N ILE A 292 -15.40 -1.96 -7.86
CA ILE A 292 -14.14 -2.67 -7.66
C ILE A 292 -14.12 -3.94 -8.52
N GLY A 293 -12.96 -4.23 -9.14
CA GLY A 293 -12.79 -5.42 -9.98
C GLY A 293 -13.07 -5.16 -11.46
N LEU A 294 -13.25 -6.24 -12.17
CA LEU A 294 -13.49 -6.24 -13.62
C LEU A 294 -14.84 -5.63 -13.99
N TYR A 295 -14.95 -5.12 -15.19
CA TYR A 295 -16.21 -4.60 -15.74
C TYR A 295 -16.44 -5.07 -17.18
N ILE A 296 -17.69 -5.02 -17.62
CA ILE A 296 -18.09 -5.39 -18.99
C ILE A 296 -17.77 -4.23 -19.95
N ASP A 297 -17.07 -4.54 -21.04
CA ASP A 297 -16.75 -3.62 -22.12
C ASP A 297 -16.74 -4.34 -23.48
N GLU A 298 -16.21 -3.70 -24.53
CA GLU A 298 -16.12 -4.30 -25.87
C GLU A 298 -15.18 -5.52 -25.93
N HIS A 299 -14.23 -5.65 -24.99
CA HIS A 299 -13.26 -6.74 -24.91
C HIS A 299 -13.68 -7.83 -23.90
N ARG A 300 -14.49 -7.47 -22.91
CA ARG A 300 -15.01 -8.37 -21.89
C ARG A 300 -16.54 -8.30 -21.86
N THR A 301 -17.19 -9.21 -22.54
CA THR A 301 -18.65 -9.20 -22.70
C THR A 301 -19.42 -9.95 -21.62
N VAL A 302 -18.72 -10.74 -20.77
CA VAL A 302 -19.29 -11.52 -19.66
C VAL A 302 -18.33 -11.43 -18.47
N LEU A 303 -18.89 -11.39 -17.27
CA LEU A 303 -18.17 -11.65 -16.02
C LEU A 303 -18.61 -13.03 -15.51
N GLU A 304 -17.64 -13.89 -15.23
CA GLU A 304 -17.89 -15.18 -14.57
C GLU A 304 -18.07 -14.97 -13.06
N ASP A 305 -18.68 -15.94 -12.36
CA ASP A 305 -18.86 -15.81 -10.91
C ASP A 305 -17.52 -15.76 -10.16
N SER A 306 -16.46 -16.33 -10.71
CA SER A 306 -15.08 -16.22 -10.22
C SER A 306 -14.46 -14.83 -10.41
N ASP A 307 -15.06 -13.97 -11.22
CA ASP A 307 -14.58 -12.61 -11.53
C ASP A 307 -15.12 -11.54 -10.57
N ARG A 308 -15.97 -11.94 -9.58
CA ARG A 308 -16.69 -11.03 -8.67
C ARG A 308 -16.11 -10.99 -7.27
#